data_3ccfc83dccd77fadcafb405bad541b5e
#
_entry.id   3ccfc83dccd77fadcafb405bad541b5e
#
_cell.length_a   1.000
_cell.length_b   1.000
_cell.length_c   1.000
_cell.angle_alpha   90.00
_cell.angle_beta   90.00
_cell.angle_gamma   90.00
#
_symmetry.space_group_name_H-M   'P 1'
#
loop_
_entity.id
_entity.type
_entity.pdbx_description
1 polymer ?
#
loop_
_entity_poly.entity_id
_entity_poly.type
_entity_poly.pdbx_seq_one_letter_code
_entity_poly.pdbx_strand_id
1 'polypeptide(L)'
;MPTNLFRFILALMLLPLLWTGAGAQTVSFPELSSTLPGRTDVTYLDLAKTVIPDLASDGQGFYKGGLPIEMRHIAGPDSGGSPPETSSFPNAAVLPIKAGGKDRLAMLFDLGDSPDSAEGYAILALYDVTAKPKLLDAANVAVDRSTYFREPNKLSIGAGDDMLITMSTHFNSSQGYVITPLIMVRDDRFELIDMIYTFDERLCAYSRKQDVAFQSIADGRPYAAVKVTVTDSTVPSDESCDDAPPEASSRDISVTYHWDKKTSRYVADSDALAKLSAENEKRF
;
A
#
# COMPACT_ATOMS: atom_id res chain seq x y z
N MET A 1 50.58 38.14 50.47
CA MET A 1 50.51 37.52 49.18
C MET A 1 49.16 36.79 49.11
N PRO A 2 48.17 37.28 48.37
CA PRO A 2 46.94 36.54 48.17
C PRO A 2 46.91 35.90 46.74
N THR A 3 46.62 34.62 46.70
CA THR A 3 46.47 33.79 45.51
C THR A 3 45.05 33.94 44.96
N ASN A 4 44.95 34.44 43.74
CA ASN A 4 43.68 34.55 42.97
C ASN A 4 43.28 33.18 42.43
N LEU A 5 42.10 32.72 42.82
CA LEU A 5 41.45 31.51 42.33
C LEU A 5 40.48 31.90 41.17
N PHE A 6 40.86 31.64 39.93
CA PHE A 6 40.04 31.82 38.76
C PHE A 6 38.99 30.68 38.70
N ARG A 7 37.70 31.02 38.89
CA ARG A 7 36.57 30.11 38.66
C ARG A 7 36.13 30.22 37.20
N PHE A 8 36.41 29.17 36.42
CA PHE A 8 35.80 28.97 35.12
C PHE A 8 34.37 28.44 35.33
N ILE A 9 33.37 29.24 34.94
CA ILE A 9 31.98 28.80 34.84
C ILE A 9 31.79 28.28 33.41
N LEU A 10 31.68 26.94 33.28
CA LEU A 10 31.34 26.27 32.04
C LEU A 10 29.81 26.35 31.88
N ALA A 11 29.32 27.27 31.04
CA ALA A 11 27.91 27.35 30.67
C ALA A 11 27.59 26.25 29.65
N LEU A 12 26.97 25.17 30.12
CA LEU A 12 26.45 24.09 29.29
C LEU A 12 25.17 24.61 28.60
N MET A 13 25.26 25.03 27.32
CA MET A 13 24.09 25.32 26.51
C MET A 13 23.38 23.99 26.17
N LEU A 14 22.30 23.70 26.87
CA LEU A 14 21.30 22.69 26.49
C LEU A 14 20.50 23.24 25.28
N LEU A 15 20.87 22.81 24.07
CA LEU A 15 20.02 22.96 22.89
C LEU A 15 18.84 21.99 23.05
N PRO A 16 17.59 22.47 23.04
CA PRO A 16 16.46 21.57 22.95
C PRO A 16 16.47 20.94 21.57
N LEU A 17 16.70 19.62 21.49
CA LEU A 17 16.36 18.83 20.32
C LEU A 17 14.83 18.89 20.13
N LEU A 18 14.37 19.78 19.29
CA LEU A 18 13.03 19.74 18.75
C LEU A 18 12.93 18.49 17.86
N TRP A 19 12.54 17.38 18.45
CA TRP A 19 12.00 16.27 17.68
C TRP A 19 10.68 16.75 17.08
N THR A 20 10.74 17.27 15.84
CA THR A 20 9.56 17.35 14.99
C THR A 20 9.23 15.90 14.63
N GLY A 21 8.38 15.28 15.42
CA GLY A 21 7.76 14.02 15.06
C GLY A 21 7.04 14.26 13.72
N ALA A 22 7.61 13.77 12.63
CA ALA A 22 6.87 13.62 11.40
C ALA A 22 5.73 12.64 11.74
N GLY A 23 4.55 13.17 12.01
CA GLY A 23 3.35 12.36 12.22
C GLY A 23 3.22 11.46 11.00
N ALA A 24 3.22 10.15 11.21
CA ALA A 24 2.93 9.20 10.15
C ALA A 24 1.58 9.61 9.55
N GLN A 25 1.60 10.06 8.30
CA GLN A 25 0.36 10.37 7.59
C GLN A 25 -0.34 9.04 7.34
N THR A 26 -1.44 8.82 8.05
CA THR A 26 -2.26 7.61 7.98
C THR A 26 -3.32 7.74 6.90
N VAL A 27 -3.78 6.61 6.40
CA VAL A 27 -4.97 6.54 5.54
C VAL A 27 -6.17 7.13 6.29
N SER A 28 -6.93 7.95 5.61
CA SER A 28 -8.19 8.53 6.10
C SER A 28 -9.35 8.16 5.18
N PHE A 29 -10.56 8.21 5.73
CA PHE A 29 -11.79 7.89 5.01
C PHE A 29 -12.76 9.08 5.17
N PRO A 30 -12.47 10.24 4.54
CA PRO A 30 -13.34 11.40 4.66
C PRO A 30 -14.66 11.16 3.95
N GLU A 31 -15.71 11.84 4.44
CA GLU A 31 -16.93 12.01 3.67
C GLU A 31 -16.59 12.67 2.33
N LEU A 32 -17.01 12.08 1.20
CA LEU A 32 -16.63 12.62 -0.11
C LEU A 32 -17.22 14.01 -0.37
N SER A 33 -18.33 14.36 0.26
CA SER A 33 -18.90 15.71 0.22
C SER A 33 -18.11 16.75 1.02
N SER A 34 -17.16 16.35 1.87
CA SER A 34 -16.32 17.29 2.62
C SER A 34 -15.26 17.93 1.73
N THR A 35 -14.86 19.14 2.09
CA THR A 35 -13.80 19.86 1.38
C THR A 35 -12.42 19.32 1.71
N LEU A 36 -11.50 19.47 0.77
CA LEU A 36 -10.09 19.15 0.99
C LEU A 36 -9.49 20.04 2.10
N PRO A 37 -8.54 19.54 2.90
CA PRO A 37 -7.86 20.34 3.92
C PRO A 37 -7.28 21.63 3.34
N GLY A 38 -7.60 22.76 3.98
CA GLY A 38 -7.17 24.09 3.53
C GLY A 38 -7.87 24.63 2.28
N ARG A 39 -8.93 23.98 1.78
CA ARG A 39 -9.73 24.39 0.62
C ARG A 39 -11.20 24.57 1.03
N THR A 40 -11.90 25.47 0.35
CA THR A 40 -13.34 25.67 0.52
C THR A 40 -14.12 25.49 -0.79
N ASP A 41 -13.40 25.32 -1.89
CA ASP A 41 -13.90 25.32 -3.27
C ASP A 41 -13.87 23.94 -3.94
N VAL A 42 -13.30 22.91 -3.27
CA VAL A 42 -13.14 21.56 -3.82
C VAL A 42 -13.43 20.52 -2.76
N THR A 43 -14.21 19.52 -3.10
CA THR A 43 -14.53 18.37 -2.27
C THR A 43 -13.78 17.12 -2.74
N TYR A 44 -13.72 16.07 -1.90
CA TYR A 44 -13.25 14.76 -2.34
C TYR A 44 -14.17 14.16 -3.42
N LEU A 45 -15.46 14.51 -3.43
CA LEU A 45 -16.39 14.10 -4.49
C LEU A 45 -16.01 14.70 -5.85
N ASP A 46 -15.55 15.95 -5.87
CA ASP A 46 -15.08 16.57 -7.13
C ASP A 46 -13.86 15.83 -7.69
N LEU A 47 -12.96 15.34 -6.81
CA LEU A 47 -11.85 14.48 -7.24
C LEU A 47 -12.37 13.13 -7.73
N ALA A 48 -13.24 12.45 -7.00
CA ALA A 48 -13.81 11.16 -7.38
C ALA A 48 -14.53 11.22 -8.73
N LYS A 49 -15.22 12.32 -9.04
CA LYS A 49 -15.88 12.54 -10.34
C LYS A 49 -14.92 12.63 -11.53
N THR A 50 -13.63 12.84 -11.30
CA THR A 50 -12.65 12.78 -12.40
C THR A 50 -12.39 11.37 -12.88
N VAL A 51 -12.71 10.34 -12.08
CA VAL A 51 -12.57 8.92 -12.43
C VAL A 51 -13.92 8.22 -12.61
N ILE A 52 -14.99 8.69 -11.95
CA ILE A 52 -16.37 8.23 -12.12
C ILE A 52 -17.25 9.49 -12.34
N PRO A 53 -17.46 9.92 -13.59
CA PRO A 53 -17.96 11.27 -13.89
C PRO A 53 -19.33 11.61 -13.33
N ASP A 54 -20.23 10.64 -13.24
CA ASP A 54 -21.60 10.77 -12.77
C ASP A 54 -21.82 10.39 -11.31
N LEU A 55 -20.71 10.18 -10.55
CA LEU A 55 -20.77 9.78 -9.15
C LEU A 55 -21.60 10.78 -8.30
N ALA A 56 -22.55 10.27 -7.53
CA ALA A 56 -23.40 11.05 -6.65
C ALA A 56 -23.72 10.28 -5.37
N SER A 57 -24.01 11.00 -4.29
CA SER A 57 -24.55 10.40 -3.06
C SER A 57 -25.96 9.87 -3.32
N ASP A 58 -26.25 8.66 -2.82
CA ASP A 58 -27.61 8.09 -2.86
C ASP A 58 -28.48 8.52 -1.65
N GLY A 59 -27.91 9.32 -0.73
CA GLY A 59 -28.58 9.75 0.49
C GLY A 59 -28.71 8.66 1.57
N GLN A 60 -28.16 7.48 1.35
CA GLN A 60 -28.19 6.34 2.29
C GLN A 60 -26.81 5.95 2.78
N GLY A 61 -25.80 6.80 2.56
CA GLY A 61 -24.42 6.56 2.99
C GLY A 61 -23.54 5.91 1.91
N PHE A 62 -24.05 5.76 0.68
CA PHE A 62 -23.27 5.29 -0.46
C PHE A 62 -23.15 6.36 -1.54
N TYR A 63 -22.10 6.25 -2.31
CA TYR A 63 -21.90 6.98 -3.56
C TYR A 63 -22.08 6.00 -4.71
N LYS A 64 -22.89 6.39 -5.71
CA LYS A 64 -23.21 5.59 -6.88
C LYS A 64 -22.93 6.36 -8.14
N GLY A 65 -22.42 5.64 -9.15
CA GLY A 65 -22.15 6.17 -10.49
C GLY A 65 -22.19 5.05 -11.51
N GLY A 66 -22.06 5.38 -12.77
CA GLY A 66 -21.92 4.43 -13.87
C GLY A 66 -20.49 3.91 -14.00
N LEU A 67 -20.09 3.65 -15.24
CA LEU A 67 -18.75 3.18 -15.54
C LEU A 67 -17.69 4.23 -15.23
N PRO A 68 -16.53 3.82 -14.66
CA PRO A 68 -15.38 4.69 -14.54
C PRO A 68 -14.79 5.03 -15.93
N ILE A 69 -13.88 6.03 -15.95
CA ILE A 69 -13.10 6.30 -17.15
C ILE A 69 -12.25 5.07 -17.51
N GLU A 70 -11.90 4.94 -18.80
CA GLU A 70 -10.97 3.90 -19.24
C GLU A 70 -9.59 4.10 -18.56
N MET A 71 -9.04 3.02 -18.01
CA MET A 71 -7.75 3.02 -17.37
C MET A 71 -7.05 1.67 -17.55
N ARG A 72 -5.71 1.71 -17.42
CA ARG A 72 -4.91 0.48 -17.45
C ARG A 72 -5.01 -0.30 -16.15
N HIS A 73 -4.74 -1.59 -16.22
CA HIS A 73 -4.41 -2.38 -15.04
C HIS A 73 -2.95 -2.17 -14.65
N ILE A 74 -2.65 -2.14 -13.34
CA ILE A 74 -1.29 -1.87 -12.84
C ILE A 74 -0.30 -2.97 -13.23
N ALA A 75 -0.73 -4.22 -13.30
CA ALA A 75 0.09 -5.38 -13.67
C ALA A 75 0.21 -5.58 -15.20
N GLY A 76 -0.47 -4.78 -16.01
CA GLY A 76 -0.37 -4.84 -17.47
C GLY A 76 -1.70 -5.13 -18.18
N PRO A 77 -1.66 -5.15 -19.52
CA PRO A 77 -2.89 -5.22 -20.34
C PRO A 77 -3.60 -6.58 -20.29
N ASP A 78 -2.88 -7.64 -19.90
CA ASP A 78 -3.42 -9.01 -19.83
C ASP A 78 -3.96 -9.35 -18.42
N SER A 79 -4.03 -8.37 -17.53
CA SER A 79 -4.45 -8.52 -16.14
C SER A 79 -5.73 -7.76 -15.85
N GLY A 80 -6.45 -8.21 -14.80
CA GLY A 80 -7.67 -7.56 -14.32
C GLY A 80 -8.91 -7.96 -15.11
N GLY A 81 -10.06 -7.50 -14.62
CA GLY A 81 -11.37 -7.67 -15.22
C GLY A 81 -11.98 -6.33 -15.61
N SER A 82 -13.17 -6.39 -16.20
CA SER A 82 -13.96 -5.21 -16.53
C SER A 82 -14.50 -4.54 -15.25
N PRO A 83 -14.71 -3.23 -15.26
CA PRO A 83 -15.38 -2.56 -14.15
C PRO A 83 -16.83 -3.02 -14.03
N PRO A 84 -17.42 -2.99 -12.83
CA PRO A 84 -18.85 -3.23 -12.67
C PRO A 84 -19.65 -2.16 -13.43
N GLU A 85 -20.79 -2.52 -14.00
CA GLU A 85 -21.67 -1.59 -14.75
C GLU A 85 -22.12 -0.39 -13.92
N THR A 86 -22.21 -0.57 -12.62
CA THR A 86 -22.54 0.47 -11.65
C THR A 86 -21.52 0.46 -10.53
N SER A 87 -20.80 1.55 -10.38
CA SER A 87 -19.92 1.79 -9.24
C SER A 87 -20.75 2.12 -7.99
N SER A 88 -20.48 1.44 -6.88
CA SER A 88 -21.16 1.70 -5.60
C SER A 88 -20.22 1.42 -4.43
N PHE A 89 -19.94 2.45 -3.62
CA PHE A 89 -19.05 2.33 -2.46
C PHE A 89 -19.41 3.37 -1.38
N PRO A 90 -19.14 3.08 -0.09
CA PRO A 90 -19.48 3.98 1.00
C PRO A 90 -18.49 5.14 1.16
N ASN A 91 -17.22 4.94 0.86
CA ASN A 91 -16.14 5.91 1.00
C ASN A 91 -14.96 5.56 0.09
N ALA A 92 -13.98 6.45 0.04
CA ALA A 92 -12.68 6.22 -0.57
C ALA A 92 -11.58 6.35 0.48
N ALA A 93 -10.56 5.52 0.38
CA ALA A 93 -9.37 5.67 1.19
C ALA A 93 -8.47 6.77 0.61
N VAL A 94 -8.04 7.70 1.45
CA VAL A 94 -7.25 8.88 1.06
C VAL A 94 -5.90 8.85 1.77
N LEU A 95 -4.82 8.98 1.01
CA LEU A 95 -3.46 8.95 1.51
C LEU A 95 -2.63 10.09 0.91
N PRO A 96 -2.19 11.07 1.71
CA PRO A 96 -1.19 12.04 1.30
C PRO A 96 0.17 11.36 1.09
N ILE A 97 0.83 11.66 -0.03
CA ILE A 97 2.12 11.10 -0.41
C ILE A 97 3.06 12.18 -0.93
N LYS A 98 4.33 11.83 -1.04
CA LYS A 98 5.33 12.59 -1.79
C LYS A 98 5.73 11.84 -3.06
N ALA A 99 5.84 12.57 -4.17
CA ALA A 99 6.33 12.04 -5.43
C ALA A 99 7.09 13.13 -6.21
N GLY A 100 8.34 12.85 -6.58
CA GLY A 100 9.21 13.81 -7.24
C GLY A 100 9.43 15.09 -6.44
N GLY A 101 9.49 14.99 -5.11
CA GLY A 101 9.61 16.12 -4.19
C GLY A 101 8.33 16.96 -4.02
N LYS A 102 7.21 16.55 -4.59
CA LYS A 102 5.93 17.27 -4.55
C LYS A 102 4.93 16.55 -3.67
N ASP A 103 4.08 17.33 -3.00
CA ASP A 103 2.92 16.77 -2.31
C ASP A 103 1.88 16.31 -3.32
N ARG A 104 1.37 15.10 -3.14
CA ARG A 104 0.35 14.46 -3.94
C ARG A 104 -0.72 13.84 -3.05
N LEU A 105 -1.88 13.58 -3.61
CA LEU A 105 -2.96 12.87 -2.94
C LEU A 105 -3.26 11.60 -3.73
N ALA A 106 -3.16 10.44 -3.08
CA ALA A 106 -3.64 9.18 -3.61
C ALA A 106 -5.03 8.89 -3.04
N MET A 107 -5.97 8.47 -3.89
CA MET A 107 -7.28 8.00 -3.49
C MET A 107 -7.50 6.59 -4.04
N LEU A 108 -7.99 5.69 -3.18
CA LEU A 108 -8.30 4.30 -3.53
C LEU A 108 -9.81 4.08 -3.37
N PHE A 109 -10.43 3.60 -4.45
CA PHE A 109 -11.85 3.25 -4.53
C PHE A 109 -11.95 1.75 -4.80
N ASP A 110 -12.46 0.98 -3.85
CA ASP A 110 -12.80 -0.42 -4.08
C ASP A 110 -14.23 -0.49 -4.64
N LEU A 111 -14.37 -0.91 -5.89
CA LEU A 111 -15.67 -1.02 -6.56
C LEU A 111 -16.29 -2.42 -6.44
N GLY A 112 -15.60 -3.34 -5.74
CA GLY A 112 -16.05 -4.70 -5.53
C GLY A 112 -15.73 -5.64 -6.71
N ASP A 113 -16.56 -6.65 -6.90
CA ASP A 113 -16.31 -7.73 -7.84
C ASP A 113 -16.39 -7.27 -9.31
N SER A 114 -15.49 -7.78 -10.14
CA SER A 114 -15.57 -7.66 -11.60
C SER A 114 -16.60 -8.67 -12.15
N PRO A 115 -17.39 -8.31 -13.20
CA PRO A 115 -18.38 -9.20 -13.78
C PRO A 115 -17.77 -10.36 -14.60
N ASP A 116 -16.53 -10.27 -15.01
CA ASP A 116 -15.87 -11.20 -15.95
C ASP A 116 -14.53 -11.76 -15.47
N SER A 117 -14.15 -11.48 -14.22
CA SER A 117 -12.91 -11.95 -13.59
C SER A 117 -13.15 -12.39 -12.15
N ALA A 118 -12.29 -13.28 -11.64
CA ALA A 118 -12.24 -13.61 -10.23
C ALA A 118 -11.66 -12.46 -9.39
N GLU A 119 -10.97 -11.53 -10.02
CA GLU A 119 -10.44 -10.32 -9.39
C GLU A 119 -11.56 -9.28 -9.19
N GLY A 120 -11.38 -8.39 -8.23
CA GLY A 120 -12.21 -7.21 -8.07
C GLY A 120 -11.84 -6.11 -9.06
N TYR A 121 -12.42 -4.93 -8.85
CA TYR A 121 -12.04 -3.73 -9.55
C TYR A 121 -11.80 -2.59 -8.55
N ALA A 122 -10.59 -2.06 -8.52
CA ALA A 122 -10.23 -1.00 -7.58
C ALA A 122 -9.40 0.09 -8.27
N ILE A 123 -9.86 1.32 -8.15
CA ILE A 123 -9.21 2.47 -8.78
C ILE A 123 -8.24 3.11 -7.78
N LEU A 124 -6.96 3.15 -8.11
CA LEU A 124 -5.99 4.03 -7.47
C LEU A 124 -5.80 5.27 -8.34
N ALA A 125 -6.15 6.44 -7.82
CA ALA A 125 -6.07 7.71 -8.51
C ALA A 125 -5.06 8.64 -7.83
N LEU A 126 -4.24 9.35 -8.62
CA LEU A 126 -3.20 10.29 -8.19
C LEU A 126 -3.61 11.70 -8.55
N TYR A 127 -3.54 12.61 -7.59
CA TYR A 127 -3.92 14.00 -7.78
C TYR A 127 -2.82 14.98 -7.40
N ASP A 128 -2.70 16.06 -8.20
CA ASP A 128 -2.12 17.32 -7.77
C ASP A 128 -3.25 18.20 -7.22
N VAL A 129 -3.17 18.57 -5.95
CA VAL A 129 -4.16 19.39 -5.27
C VAL A 129 -3.59 20.75 -4.81
N THR A 130 -2.39 21.11 -5.26
CA THR A 130 -1.70 22.34 -4.84
C THR A 130 -2.35 23.61 -5.37
N ALA A 131 -2.96 23.53 -6.56
CA ALA A 131 -3.70 24.62 -7.20
C ALA A 131 -5.10 24.12 -7.59
N LYS A 132 -5.56 24.36 -8.83
CA LYS A 132 -6.76 23.69 -9.35
C LYS A 132 -6.49 22.21 -9.40
N PRO A 133 -7.31 21.38 -8.73
CA PRO A 133 -7.07 19.93 -8.71
C PRO A 133 -6.99 19.34 -10.10
N LYS A 134 -6.04 18.42 -10.25
CA LYS A 134 -5.78 17.74 -11.50
C LYS A 134 -5.55 16.25 -11.24
N LEU A 135 -6.29 15.40 -11.92
CA LEU A 135 -5.97 13.97 -12.03
C LEU A 135 -4.66 13.84 -12.83
N LEU A 136 -3.67 13.20 -12.24
CA LEU A 136 -2.37 12.96 -12.86
C LEU A 136 -2.32 11.56 -13.49
N ASP A 137 -2.80 10.55 -12.76
CA ASP A 137 -2.85 9.18 -13.21
C ASP A 137 -3.99 8.43 -12.51
N ALA A 138 -4.46 7.35 -13.15
CA ALA A 138 -5.37 6.39 -12.56
C ALA A 138 -5.08 4.99 -13.11
N ALA A 139 -5.20 3.97 -12.24
CA ALA A 139 -5.02 2.58 -12.62
C ALA A 139 -5.96 1.67 -11.83
N ASN A 140 -6.42 0.59 -12.45
CA ASN A 140 -6.99 -0.54 -11.70
C ASN A 140 -5.84 -1.26 -10.97
N VAL A 141 -5.93 -1.37 -9.66
CA VAL A 141 -4.92 -2.00 -8.78
C VAL A 141 -5.45 -3.24 -8.07
N ALA A 142 -6.66 -3.68 -8.39
CA ALA A 142 -7.19 -4.93 -7.87
C ALA A 142 -6.43 -6.10 -8.50
N VAL A 143 -5.87 -6.95 -7.68
CA VAL A 143 -5.17 -8.18 -8.08
C VAL A 143 -5.78 -9.41 -7.41
N ASP A 144 -6.87 -9.21 -6.70
CA ASP A 144 -7.80 -10.15 -6.10
C ASP A 144 -9.07 -9.36 -5.72
N ARG A 145 -9.99 -9.90 -4.91
CA ARG A 145 -11.34 -9.33 -4.69
C ARG A 145 -11.35 -7.99 -3.98
N SER A 146 -11.12 -7.96 -2.67
CA SER A 146 -11.22 -6.73 -1.88
C SER A 146 -9.88 -6.02 -1.81
N THR A 147 -9.83 -4.75 -2.20
CA THR A 147 -8.58 -3.99 -2.33
C THR A 147 -8.54 -2.78 -1.40
N TYR A 148 -7.46 -2.63 -0.65
CA TYR A 148 -7.24 -1.52 0.28
C TYR A 148 -5.75 -1.21 0.49
N PHE A 149 -5.43 -0.07 1.12
CA PHE A 149 -4.06 0.21 1.55
C PHE A 149 -3.66 -0.71 2.70
N ARG A 150 -2.50 -1.37 2.59
CA ARG A 150 -1.92 -2.20 3.64
C ARG A 150 -1.18 -1.34 4.67
N GLU A 151 -1.12 -1.78 5.93
CA GLU A 151 -0.19 -1.21 6.90
C GLU A 151 1.20 -1.91 6.86
N PRO A 152 2.31 -1.14 6.72
CA PRO A 152 2.32 0.29 6.47
C PRO A 152 1.77 0.61 5.07
N ASN A 153 1.01 1.71 4.97
CA ASN A 153 0.35 2.08 3.69
C ASN A 153 1.31 2.69 2.66
N LYS A 154 2.46 3.16 3.13
CA LYS A 154 3.55 3.68 2.31
C LYS A 154 4.89 3.54 3.00
N LEU A 155 5.96 3.58 2.22
CA LEU A 155 7.34 3.68 2.67
C LEU A 155 7.99 4.90 2.04
N SER A 156 8.72 5.70 2.83
CA SER A 156 9.59 6.72 2.25
C SER A 156 10.80 6.03 1.61
N ILE A 157 10.96 6.23 0.30
CA ILE A 157 12.07 5.67 -0.50
C ILE A 157 13.07 6.74 -0.93
N GLY A 158 12.90 7.97 -0.46
CA GLY A 158 13.78 9.10 -0.72
C GLY A 158 13.33 10.35 0.01
N ALA A 159 14.06 11.45 -0.10
CA ALA A 159 13.72 12.71 0.56
C ALA A 159 12.38 13.31 0.07
N GLY A 160 11.91 12.91 -1.09
CA GLY A 160 10.70 13.43 -1.70
C GLY A 160 9.87 12.38 -2.43
N ASP A 161 10.02 11.09 -2.07
CA ASP A 161 9.32 10.01 -2.75
C ASP A 161 8.85 8.95 -1.77
N ASP A 162 7.58 8.60 -1.89
CA ASP A 162 6.93 7.50 -1.18
C ASP A 162 6.60 6.36 -2.17
N MET A 163 6.74 5.13 -1.70
CA MET A 163 6.21 3.93 -2.31
C MET A 163 4.89 3.59 -1.63
N LEU A 164 3.84 3.36 -2.38
CA LEU A 164 2.54 2.94 -1.90
C LEU A 164 2.49 1.41 -1.74
N ILE A 165 1.77 0.94 -0.75
CA ILE A 165 1.54 -0.47 -0.52
C ILE A 165 0.03 -0.71 -0.44
N THR A 166 -0.50 -1.39 -1.44
CA THR A 166 -1.88 -1.86 -1.45
C THR A 166 -1.91 -3.35 -1.15
N MET A 167 -3.08 -3.89 -0.88
CA MET A 167 -3.31 -5.32 -0.82
C MET A 167 -4.69 -5.66 -1.34
N SER A 168 -4.78 -6.80 -2.02
CA SER A 168 -6.05 -7.41 -2.38
C SER A 168 -6.17 -8.77 -1.70
N THR A 169 -7.37 -9.12 -1.25
CA THR A 169 -7.58 -10.32 -0.45
C THR A 169 -8.85 -11.05 -0.84
N HIS A 170 -8.82 -12.37 -0.71
CA HIS A 170 -10.03 -13.14 -0.54
C HIS A 170 -9.83 -14.26 0.50
N PHE A 171 -10.92 -14.73 1.07
CA PHE A 171 -10.92 -15.74 2.10
C PHE A 171 -11.99 -16.82 1.79
N ASN A 172 -11.67 -18.05 2.10
CA ASN A 172 -12.63 -19.12 2.27
C ASN A 172 -12.64 -19.55 3.74
N SER A 173 -13.32 -20.67 4.08
CA SER A 173 -13.47 -21.11 5.46
C SER A 173 -12.17 -21.45 6.20
N SER A 174 -11.10 -21.78 5.47
CA SER A 174 -9.84 -22.28 6.05
C SER A 174 -8.60 -21.58 5.47
N GLN A 175 -8.74 -20.78 4.44
CA GLN A 175 -7.61 -20.21 3.68
C GLN A 175 -7.81 -18.72 3.44
N GLY A 176 -6.72 -17.96 3.53
CA GLY A 176 -6.64 -16.55 3.24
C GLY A 176 -5.57 -16.27 2.20
N TYR A 177 -5.96 -15.59 1.14
CA TYR A 177 -5.08 -15.17 0.05
C TYR A 177 -4.85 -13.68 0.14
N VAL A 178 -3.59 -13.29 0.11
CA VAL A 178 -3.20 -11.88 0.19
C VAL A 178 -2.15 -11.60 -0.88
N ILE A 179 -2.49 -10.70 -1.79
CA ILE A 179 -1.55 -10.18 -2.79
C ILE A 179 -1.27 -8.73 -2.44
N THR A 180 0.00 -8.38 -2.30
CA THR A 180 0.45 -7.05 -1.88
C THR A 180 1.28 -6.39 -2.97
N PRO A 181 0.67 -5.55 -3.84
CA PRO A 181 1.39 -4.71 -4.80
C PRO A 181 2.27 -3.67 -4.11
N LEU A 182 3.51 -3.52 -4.58
CA LEU A 182 4.42 -2.43 -4.28
C LEU A 182 4.39 -1.44 -5.44
N ILE A 183 3.93 -0.22 -5.21
CA ILE A 183 3.66 0.76 -6.25
C ILE A 183 4.44 2.04 -5.97
N MET A 184 5.36 2.44 -6.87
CA MET A 184 5.96 3.75 -6.81
C MET A 184 5.24 4.75 -7.71
N VAL A 185 5.42 6.03 -7.41
CA VAL A 185 4.99 7.11 -8.31
C VAL A 185 6.24 7.72 -8.94
N ARG A 186 6.31 7.70 -10.26
CA ARG A 186 7.38 8.32 -11.03
C ARG A 186 6.80 9.09 -12.23
N ASP A 187 7.29 10.30 -12.45
CA ASP A 187 6.79 11.18 -13.52
C ASP A 187 5.26 11.35 -13.49
N ASP A 188 4.72 11.51 -12.26
CA ASP A 188 3.29 11.63 -11.99
C ASP A 188 2.47 10.39 -12.47
N ARG A 189 3.07 9.19 -12.52
CA ARG A 189 2.46 7.92 -12.94
C ARG A 189 2.74 6.79 -11.96
N PHE A 190 1.77 5.91 -11.75
CA PHE A 190 1.94 4.69 -10.98
C PHE A 190 2.73 3.64 -11.74
N GLU A 191 3.74 3.06 -11.10
CA GLU A 191 4.55 1.97 -11.62
C GLU A 191 4.56 0.81 -10.61
N LEU A 192 4.18 -0.37 -11.06
CA LEU A 192 4.29 -1.57 -10.26
C LEU A 192 5.76 -1.98 -10.14
N ILE A 193 6.20 -2.24 -8.92
CA ILE A 193 7.53 -2.80 -8.65
C ILE A 193 7.46 -4.30 -8.61
N ASP A 194 6.58 -4.85 -7.76
CA ASP A 194 6.35 -6.29 -7.62
C ASP A 194 5.02 -6.55 -6.91
N MET A 195 4.59 -7.81 -6.91
CA MET A 195 3.45 -8.31 -6.18
C MET A 195 3.89 -9.43 -5.23
N ILE A 196 3.64 -9.26 -3.94
CA ILE A 196 4.02 -10.23 -2.92
C ILE A 196 2.81 -11.12 -2.62
N TYR A 197 2.93 -12.40 -2.93
CA TYR A 197 1.88 -13.39 -2.70
C TYR A 197 2.10 -14.08 -1.37
N THR A 198 1.12 -13.99 -0.48
CA THR A 198 1.11 -14.68 0.80
C THR A 198 -0.18 -15.47 0.99
N PHE A 199 -0.09 -16.49 1.82
CA PHE A 199 -1.14 -17.47 2.00
C PHE A 199 -1.22 -17.91 3.47
N ASP A 200 -2.38 -17.76 4.06
CA ASP A 200 -2.68 -18.21 5.41
C ASP A 200 -3.62 -19.41 5.34
N GLU A 201 -3.39 -20.40 6.22
CA GLU A 201 -4.16 -21.62 6.26
C GLU A 201 -4.49 -21.99 7.73
N ARG A 202 -5.74 -22.35 7.98
CA ARG A 202 -6.18 -22.81 9.28
C ARG A 202 -6.94 -24.13 9.14
N LEU A 203 -6.28 -25.20 9.55
CA LEU A 203 -6.83 -26.56 9.57
C LEU A 203 -7.02 -27.03 11.02
N CYS A 204 -7.71 -28.18 11.21
CA CYS A 204 -7.89 -28.76 12.53
C CYS A 204 -6.54 -28.98 13.24
N ALA A 205 -5.57 -29.60 12.54
CA ALA A 205 -4.30 -30.01 13.14
C ALA A 205 -3.25 -28.87 13.28
N TYR A 206 -3.41 -27.76 12.57
CA TYR A 206 -2.46 -26.63 12.62
C TYR A 206 -3.00 -25.34 12.01
N SER A 207 -2.33 -24.23 12.31
CA SER A 207 -2.44 -23.00 11.56
C SER A 207 -1.08 -22.63 10.94
N ARG A 208 -1.10 -22.07 9.71
CA ARG A 208 0.05 -21.49 9.06
C ARG A 208 -0.25 -20.06 8.69
N LYS A 209 0.72 -19.16 8.93
CA LYS A 209 0.60 -17.74 8.68
C LYS A 209 1.84 -17.21 8.01
N GLN A 210 1.64 -16.33 7.01
CA GLN A 210 2.71 -15.62 6.31
C GLN A 210 2.59 -14.12 6.54
N ASP A 211 3.32 -13.61 7.52
CA ASP A 211 3.37 -12.18 7.86
C ASP A 211 4.42 -11.45 7.01
N VAL A 212 4.02 -10.33 6.40
CA VAL A 212 4.92 -9.52 5.55
C VAL A 212 5.33 -8.26 6.26
N ALA A 213 6.63 -7.99 6.27
CA ALA A 213 7.24 -6.76 6.76
C ALA A 213 8.01 -6.04 5.65
N PHE A 214 8.00 -4.70 5.70
CA PHE A 214 8.65 -3.83 4.72
C PHE A 214 9.62 -2.88 5.43
N GLN A 215 10.80 -2.68 4.84
CA GLN A 215 11.81 -1.78 5.36
C GLN A 215 12.48 -1.01 4.23
N SER A 216 12.53 0.32 4.37
CA SER A 216 13.35 1.19 3.52
C SER A 216 14.78 1.24 4.06
N ILE A 217 15.77 1.04 3.19
CA ILE A 217 17.20 0.98 3.54
C ILE A 217 17.96 1.95 2.64
N ALA A 218 18.53 3.00 3.23
CA ALA A 218 19.38 3.93 2.49
C ALA A 218 20.66 3.19 2.02
N ASP A 219 20.86 3.12 0.70
CA ASP A 219 21.98 2.41 0.07
C ASP A 219 22.84 3.32 -0.83
N GLY A 220 22.68 4.64 -0.69
CA GLY A 220 23.41 5.66 -1.44
C GLY A 220 22.93 5.86 -2.89
N ARG A 221 21.81 5.23 -3.29
CA ARG A 221 21.15 5.42 -4.58
C ARG A 221 20.12 6.54 -4.52
N PRO A 222 19.61 7.03 -5.66
CA PRO A 222 18.56 8.06 -5.68
C PRO A 222 17.31 7.65 -4.90
N TYR A 223 16.93 6.37 -4.97
CA TYR A 223 15.89 5.78 -4.15
C TYR A 223 16.49 4.73 -3.22
N ALA A 224 16.02 4.68 -1.99
CA ALA A 224 16.41 3.69 -1.01
C ALA A 224 16.05 2.28 -1.48
N ALA A 225 16.84 1.30 -1.09
CA ALA A 225 16.44 -0.08 -1.27
C ALA A 225 15.22 -0.43 -0.40
N VAL A 226 14.40 -1.35 -0.86
CA VAL A 226 13.22 -1.84 -0.15
C VAL A 226 13.41 -3.31 0.15
N LYS A 227 13.55 -3.64 1.43
CA LYS A 227 13.58 -5.02 1.90
C LYS A 227 12.16 -5.46 2.25
N VAL A 228 11.75 -6.57 1.65
CA VAL A 228 10.52 -7.30 1.97
C VAL A 228 10.93 -8.59 2.68
N THR A 229 10.31 -8.87 3.82
CA THR A 229 10.51 -10.12 4.57
C THR A 229 9.15 -10.76 4.82
N VAL A 230 9.01 -12.02 4.42
CA VAL A 230 7.88 -12.87 4.76
C VAL A 230 8.31 -13.83 5.86
N THR A 231 7.69 -13.73 7.03
CA THR A 231 7.85 -14.72 8.10
C THR A 231 6.78 -15.78 7.93
N ASP A 232 7.17 -16.97 7.51
CA ASP A 232 6.31 -18.13 7.27
C ASP A 232 6.36 -19.06 8.49
N SER A 233 5.27 -19.11 9.25
CA SER A 233 5.19 -19.83 10.52
C SER A 233 4.08 -20.86 10.53
N THR A 234 4.35 -22.03 11.11
CA THR A 234 3.38 -23.11 11.34
C THR A 234 3.28 -23.38 12.85
N VAL A 235 2.06 -23.36 13.35
CA VAL A 235 1.76 -23.63 14.76
C VAL A 235 0.83 -24.83 14.84
N PRO A 236 1.26 -25.96 15.48
CA PRO A 236 0.39 -27.12 15.71
C PRO A 236 -0.83 -26.72 16.53
N SER A 237 -1.93 -27.42 16.33
CA SER A 237 -3.13 -27.30 17.15
C SER A 237 -3.08 -28.34 18.30
N ASP A 238 -3.63 -27.96 19.44
CA ASP A 238 -3.83 -28.87 20.57
C ASP A 238 -5.18 -29.67 20.47
N GLU A 239 -5.93 -29.41 19.38
CA GLU A 239 -7.20 -30.08 19.13
C GLU A 239 -6.99 -31.55 18.73
N SER A 240 -7.94 -32.41 19.08
CA SER A 240 -7.95 -33.81 18.61
C SER A 240 -8.45 -33.87 17.17
N CYS A 241 -7.55 -34.14 16.25
CA CYS A 241 -7.79 -34.20 14.81
C CYS A 241 -7.44 -35.57 14.24
N ASP A 242 -8.01 -35.91 13.09
CA ASP A 242 -7.72 -37.18 12.40
C ASP A 242 -6.27 -37.22 11.89
N ASP A 243 -5.74 -36.06 11.50
CA ASP A 243 -4.35 -35.91 11.05
C ASP A 243 -3.42 -35.54 12.20
N ALA A 244 -2.22 -36.10 12.21
CA ALA A 244 -1.20 -35.71 13.16
C ALA A 244 -0.74 -34.27 12.91
N PRO A 245 -0.60 -33.42 13.95
CA PRO A 245 -0.12 -32.07 13.76
C PRO A 245 1.34 -32.07 13.27
N PRO A 246 1.69 -31.14 12.36
CA PRO A 246 3.07 -30.95 11.95
C PRO A 246 3.91 -30.40 13.11
N GLU A 247 5.23 -30.46 12.99
CA GLU A 247 6.13 -29.76 13.91
C GLU A 247 5.99 -28.24 13.77
N ALA A 248 6.09 -27.52 14.89
CA ALA A 248 6.15 -26.08 14.89
C ALA A 248 7.36 -25.61 14.10
N SER A 249 7.17 -24.64 13.22
CA SER A 249 8.26 -24.08 12.41
C SER A 249 8.09 -22.59 12.15
N SER A 250 9.20 -21.90 11.92
CA SER A 250 9.21 -20.51 11.47
C SER A 250 10.45 -20.29 10.60
N ARG A 251 10.28 -19.59 9.47
CA ARG A 251 11.38 -19.18 8.60
C ARG A 251 11.14 -17.79 8.02
N ASP A 252 12.19 -17.02 7.87
CA ASP A 252 12.16 -15.73 7.18
C ASP A 252 12.63 -15.90 5.73
N ILE A 253 11.85 -15.36 4.81
CA ILE A 253 12.15 -15.30 3.38
C ILE A 253 12.25 -13.82 3.02
N SER A 254 13.42 -13.35 2.59
CA SER A 254 13.65 -11.93 2.32
C SER A 254 14.14 -11.71 0.90
N VAL A 255 13.67 -10.61 0.30
CA VAL A 255 14.16 -10.06 -0.96
C VAL A 255 14.38 -8.56 -0.78
N THR A 256 15.47 -8.05 -1.34
CA THR A 256 15.76 -6.61 -1.36
C THR A 256 15.67 -6.09 -2.78
N TYR A 257 14.80 -5.12 -2.99
CA TYR A 257 14.65 -4.43 -4.27
C TYR A 257 15.57 -3.23 -4.27
N HIS A 258 16.45 -3.16 -5.27
CA HIS A 258 17.39 -2.06 -5.45
C HIS A 258 17.06 -1.25 -6.70
N TRP A 259 17.16 0.08 -6.61
CA TRP A 259 17.02 0.93 -7.78
C TRP A 259 18.17 0.74 -8.76
N ASP A 260 17.87 0.31 -9.99
CA ASP A 260 18.84 0.27 -11.09
C ASP A 260 18.70 1.51 -11.99
N LYS A 261 19.73 2.35 -12.01
CA LYS A 261 19.77 3.57 -12.82
C LYS A 261 19.74 3.33 -14.32
N LYS A 262 20.21 2.15 -14.78
CA LYS A 262 20.30 1.86 -16.22
C LYS A 262 18.92 1.54 -16.80
N THR A 263 18.14 0.75 -16.05
CA THR A 263 16.79 0.37 -16.47
C THR A 263 15.72 1.31 -15.93
N SER A 264 16.08 2.22 -14.99
CA SER A 264 15.17 3.09 -14.27
C SER A 264 14.02 2.29 -13.61
N ARG A 265 14.39 1.20 -12.92
CA ARG A 265 13.45 0.29 -12.24
C ARG A 265 14.06 -0.25 -10.96
N TYR A 266 13.21 -0.71 -10.06
CA TYR A 266 13.64 -1.56 -8.96
C TYR A 266 13.91 -2.97 -9.47
N VAL A 267 14.99 -3.60 -8.99
CA VAL A 267 15.39 -4.96 -9.33
C VAL A 267 15.60 -5.74 -8.04
N ALA A 268 14.97 -6.90 -7.95
CA ALA A 268 15.13 -7.83 -6.83
C ALA A 268 16.53 -8.45 -6.81
N ASP A 269 17.11 -8.64 -5.63
CA ASP A 269 18.39 -9.31 -5.41
C ASP A 269 18.29 -10.84 -5.52
N SER A 270 17.10 -11.40 -5.43
CA SER A 270 16.85 -12.84 -5.54
C SER A 270 15.42 -13.15 -5.98
N ASP A 271 15.15 -14.43 -6.28
CA ASP A 271 13.83 -14.97 -6.65
C ASP A 271 13.10 -15.66 -5.49
N ALA A 272 13.52 -15.38 -4.25
CA ALA A 272 13.01 -16.11 -3.08
C ALA A 272 11.49 -15.93 -2.86
N LEU A 273 10.94 -14.73 -3.13
CA LEU A 273 9.50 -14.50 -3.03
C LEU A 273 8.72 -15.17 -4.18
N ALA A 274 9.27 -15.22 -5.39
CA ALA A 274 8.66 -15.97 -6.48
C ALA A 274 8.62 -17.49 -6.19
N LYS A 275 9.66 -18.04 -5.56
CA LYS A 275 9.68 -19.44 -5.09
C LYS A 275 8.63 -19.69 -4.01
N LEU A 276 8.47 -18.75 -3.06
CA LEU A 276 7.43 -18.85 -2.04
C LEU A 276 6.03 -18.84 -2.68
N SER A 277 5.79 -17.95 -3.67
CA SER A 277 4.53 -17.94 -4.43
C SER A 277 4.24 -19.29 -5.07
N ALA A 278 5.22 -19.88 -5.76
CA ALA A 278 5.08 -21.18 -6.37
C ALA A 278 4.93 -22.35 -5.35
N GLU A 279 5.44 -22.20 -4.13
CA GLU A 279 5.16 -23.13 -3.02
C GLU A 279 3.71 -22.98 -2.53
N ASN A 280 3.21 -21.76 -2.43
CA ASN A 280 1.84 -21.46 -2.03
C ASN A 280 0.83 -22.03 -3.05
N GLU A 281 1.05 -21.81 -4.35
CA GLU A 281 0.18 -22.31 -5.43
C GLU A 281 -0.05 -23.83 -5.40
N LYS A 282 0.89 -24.62 -4.88
CA LYS A 282 0.75 -26.08 -4.76
C LYS A 282 -0.17 -26.52 -3.61
N ARG A 283 -0.68 -25.58 -2.83
CA ARG A 283 -1.53 -25.85 -1.66
C ARG A 283 -3.02 -25.63 -1.93
N PHE A 284 -3.34 -25.20 -3.14
CA PHE A 284 -4.72 -25.02 -3.62
C PHE A 284 -5.34 -26.29 -4.14
#